data_d511d99322a7a5ceb1012a6792236ca2
#
_entry.id   d511d99322a7a5ceb1012a6792236ca2
#
_cell.length_a   1.000
_cell.length_b   1.000
_cell.length_c   1.000
_cell.angle_alpha   90.00
_cell.angle_beta   90.00
_cell.angle_gamma   90.00
#
_symmetry.space_group_name_H-M   'P 1'
#
loop_
_entity.id
_entity.type
_entity.pdbx_description
1 polymer ?
#
loop_
_entity_poly.entity_id
_entity_poly.type
_entity_poly.pdbx_seq_one_letter_code
_entity_poly.pdbx_strand_id
1 'polypeptide(L)'
;NQTIVKILAQTPTSLFVYWDISDEDREIYKKDYGDSFFETTHPVLIIHNDTMNYSFEVDINDFANSWYLKVNDSSCDYRIELGRRPNSNSVKIDKDYIYISSSNEIESPNDHILFDKNQKMVYFRNVKTNKETSKDATNLSFIQNMGKVYNIYDLYKKIYSDENIEDFSNPSSQFK
;
A
#
# COMPACT_ATOMS: atom_id res chain seq x y z
N ASN A 1 -0.19 20.70 8.07
CA ASN A 1 -1.60 20.57 7.80
C ASN A 1 -1.86 20.81 6.30
N GLN A 2 -1.99 19.76 5.55
CA GLN A 2 -2.14 19.77 4.09
C GLN A 2 -3.04 18.63 3.66
N THR A 3 -3.93 18.89 2.71
CA THR A 3 -4.73 17.82 2.08
C THR A 3 -3.82 16.99 1.19
N ILE A 4 -3.74 15.70 1.47
CA ILE A 4 -2.78 14.79 0.86
C ILE A 4 -3.37 13.39 0.78
N VAL A 5 -3.10 12.69 -0.31
CA VAL A 5 -3.32 11.26 -0.47
C VAL A 5 -2.02 10.65 -0.98
N LYS A 6 -1.53 9.62 -0.32
CA LYS A 6 -0.31 8.91 -0.71
C LYS A 6 -0.55 7.41 -0.76
N ILE A 7 0.05 6.78 -1.74
CA ILE A 7 0.01 5.33 -1.86
C ILE A 7 1.42 4.73 -1.92
N LEU A 8 1.52 3.55 -1.36
CA LEU A 8 2.74 2.74 -1.36
C LEU A 8 2.38 1.31 -1.79
N ALA A 9 3.16 0.72 -2.65
CA ALA A 9 3.04 -0.70 -2.96
C ALA A 9 3.79 -1.50 -1.90
N GLN A 10 3.10 -2.37 -1.19
CA GLN A 10 3.72 -3.28 -0.22
C GLN A 10 4.08 -4.62 -0.84
N THR A 11 3.18 -5.13 -1.65
CA THR A 11 3.34 -6.37 -2.41
C THR A 11 2.79 -6.14 -3.82
N PRO A 12 3.00 -7.04 -4.77
CA PRO A 12 2.42 -6.92 -6.11
C PRO A 12 0.89 -6.76 -6.13
N THR A 13 0.21 -7.26 -5.11
CA THR A 13 -1.25 -7.24 -5.01
C THR A 13 -1.77 -6.56 -3.76
N SER A 14 -0.93 -5.79 -3.07
CA SER A 14 -1.31 -5.10 -1.84
C SER A 14 -0.78 -3.67 -1.83
N LEU A 15 -1.69 -2.72 -1.76
CA LEU A 15 -1.38 -1.30 -1.68
C LEU A 15 -1.72 -0.79 -0.28
N PHE A 16 -0.91 0.12 0.21
CA PHE A 16 -1.20 0.89 1.41
C PHE A 16 -1.47 2.33 1.00
N VAL A 17 -2.59 2.88 1.42
CA VAL A 17 -2.97 4.26 1.19
C VAL A 17 -3.14 4.99 2.52
N TYR A 18 -2.68 6.21 2.60
CA TYR A 18 -2.99 7.13 3.70
C TYR A 18 -3.35 8.50 3.18
N TRP A 19 -4.16 9.21 3.94
CA TRP A 19 -4.67 10.53 3.56
C TRP A 19 -4.89 11.41 4.77
N ASP A 20 -4.89 12.70 4.52
CA ASP A 20 -5.31 13.72 5.46
C ASP A 20 -6.02 14.83 4.70
N ILE A 21 -6.93 15.50 5.34
CA ILE A 21 -7.64 16.66 4.80
C ILE A 21 -7.32 17.83 5.71
N SER A 22 -6.75 18.90 5.15
CA SER A 22 -6.39 20.10 5.91
C SER A 22 -7.62 20.74 6.56
N ASP A 23 -7.39 21.41 7.67
CA ASP A 23 -8.46 22.15 8.34
C ASP A 23 -9.04 23.25 7.44
N GLU A 24 -8.19 23.88 6.65
CA GLU A 24 -8.61 24.89 5.68
C GLU A 24 -9.57 24.29 4.63
N ASP A 25 -9.20 23.17 4.04
CA ASP A 25 -10.07 22.49 3.06
C ASP A 25 -11.35 21.99 3.71
N ARG A 26 -11.30 21.49 4.95
CA ARG A 26 -12.51 21.10 5.70
C ARG A 26 -13.50 22.26 5.83
N GLU A 27 -13.03 23.44 6.15
CA GLU A 27 -13.87 24.64 6.26
C GLU A 27 -14.42 25.06 4.90
N ILE A 28 -13.66 24.93 3.82
CA ILE A 28 -14.15 25.18 2.46
C ILE A 28 -15.28 24.24 2.08
N TYR A 29 -15.14 22.94 2.35
CA TYR A 29 -16.21 21.96 2.07
C TYR A 29 -17.47 22.21 2.91
N LYS A 30 -17.32 22.59 4.18
CA LYS A 30 -18.47 23.00 5.02
C LYS A 30 -19.17 24.23 4.49
N LYS A 31 -18.41 25.20 4.00
CA LYS A 31 -18.97 26.43 3.39
C LYS A 31 -19.71 26.14 2.12
N ASP A 32 -19.19 25.26 1.27
CA ASP A 32 -19.76 24.95 -0.05
C ASP A 32 -20.97 24.01 0.03
N TYR A 33 -20.96 23.06 0.97
CA TYR A 33 -21.95 21.97 1.06
C TYR A 33 -22.74 21.94 2.37
N GLY A 34 -22.43 22.81 3.31
CA GLY A 34 -23.09 22.91 4.63
C GLY A 34 -22.23 22.38 5.78
N ASP A 35 -22.51 22.86 6.98
CA ASP A 35 -21.73 22.56 8.19
C ASP A 35 -21.72 21.07 8.54
N SER A 36 -22.75 20.33 8.15
CA SER A 36 -22.89 18.89 8.37
C SER A 36 -22.31 18.02 7.25
N PHE A 37 -21.53 18.61 6.34
CA PHE A 37 -20.99 17.90 5.17
C PHE A 37 -20.28 16.60 5.53
N PHE A 38 -19.38 16.63 6.50
CA PHE A 38 -18.63 15.44 6.90
C PHE A 38 -19.46 14.41 7.66
N GLU A 39 -20.57 14.81 8.24
CA GLU A 39 -21.49 13.92 8.94
C GLU A 39 -22.52 13.27 8.00
N THR A 40 -22.86 13.95 6.92
CA THR A 40 -23.88 13.51 5.96
C THR A 40 -23.28 12.79 4.73
N THR A 41 -21.97 12.75 4.65
CA THR A 41 -21.23 12.03 3.60
C THR A 41 -20.27 11.05 4.23
N HIS A 42 -19.82 10.09 3.46
CA HIS A 42 -18.77 9.13 3.86
C HIS A 42 -17.61 9.16 2.85
N PRO A 43 -16.39 8.89 3.31
CA PRO A 43 -15.26 8.84 2.42
C PRO A 43 -15.27 7.58 1.56
N VAL A 44 -14.80 7.73 0.35
CA VAL A 44 -14.60 6.63 -0.60
C VAL A 44 -13.23 6.74 -1.25
N LEU A 45 -12.64 5.60 -1.58
CA LEU A 45 -11.43 5.52 -2.39
C LEU A 45 -11.79 4.96 -3.76
N ILE A 46 -11.38 5.64 -4.80
CA ILE A 46 -11.46 5.13 -6.17
C ILE A 46 -10.06 4.74 -6.61
N ILE A 47 -9.89 3.46 -6.88
CA ILE A 47 -8.62 2.89 -7.29
C ILE A 47 -8.63 2.79 -8.81
N HIS A 48 -7.70 3.49 -9.46
CA HIS A 48 -7.50 3.45 -10.89
C HIS A 48 -6.31 2.57 -11.23
N ASN A 49 -6.54 1.56 -12.07
CA ASN A 49 -5.48 0.84 -12.75
C ASN A 49 -5.31 1.47 -14.13
N ASP A 50 -4.29 2.30 -14.28
CA ASP A 50 -4.05 3.04 -15.50
C ASP A 50 -3.41 2.17 -16.60
N THR A 51 -2.80 1.06 -16.24
CA THR A 51 -2.23 0.10 -17.19
C THR A 51 -3.30 -0.71 -17.91
N MET A 52 -4.26 -1.24 -17.15
CA MET A 52 -5.36 -2.07 -17.67
C MET A 52 -6.64 -1.28 -17.91
N ASN A 53 -6.63 0.00 -17.62
CA ASN A 53 -7.72 0.94 -17.88
C ASN A 53 -9.05 0.56 -17.24
N TYR A 54 -9.02 0.22 -15.94
CA TYR A 54 -10.22 0.04 -15.13
C TYR A 54 -10.10 0.76 -13.80
N SER A 55 -11.23 0.94 -13.14
CA SER A 55 -11.28 1.46 -11.77
C SER A 55 -12.35 0.77 -10.94
N PHE A 56 -12.16 0.79 -9.64
CA PHE A 56 -13.14 0.30 -8.67
C PHE A 56 -13.16 1.18 -7.43
N GLU A 57 -14.26 1.12 -6.71
CA GLU A 57 -14.52 1.96 -5.55
C GLU A 57 -14.58 1.13 -4.28
N VAL A 58 -14.05 1.68 -3.19
CA VAL A 58 -14.09 1.10 -1.85
C VAL A 58 -14.65 2.12 -0.88
N ASP A 59 -15.71 1.76 -0.17
CA ASP A 59 -16.21 2.55 0.95
C ASP A 59 -15.29 2.37 2.16
N ILE A 60 -14.98 3.47 2.80
CA ILE A 60 -14.16 3.48 4.01
C ILE A 60 -14.91 4.14 5.15
N ASN A 61 -14.54 3.81 6.39
CA ASN A 61 -15.18 4.42 7.54
C ASN A 61 -14.64 5.83 7.80
N ASP A 62 -15.44 6.68 8.42
CA ASP A 62 -15.12 8.08 8.67
C ASP A 62 -13.94 8.31 9.59
N PHE A 63 -13.56 7.33 10.38
CA PHE A 63 -12.46 7.41 11.33
C PHE A 63 -11.13 6.95 10.76
N ALA A 64 -11.15 6.34 9.58
CA ALA A 64 -9.94 5.87 8.94
C ALA A 64 -9.16 7.03 8.30
N ASN A 65 -7.86 6.98 8.43
CA ASN A 65 -6.92 7.84 7.72
C ASN A 65 -5.90 7.04 6.90
N SER A 66 -6.03 5.73 6.93
CA SER A 66 -5.22 4.80 6.15
C SER A 66 -6.01 3.52 5.87
N TRP A 67 -5.62 2.84 4.81
CA TRP A 67 -6.28 1.61 4.37
C TRP A 67 -5.34 0.69 3.62
N TYR A 68 -5.51 -0.61 3.83
CA TYR A 68 -4.84 -1.64 3.04
C TYR A 68 -5.78 -2.13 1.96
N LEU A 69 -5.34 -2.07 0.72
CA LEU A 69 -6.10 -2.47 -0.45
C LEU A 69 -5.49 -3.69 -1.10
N LYS A 70 -6.33 -4.67 -1.42
CA LYS A 70 -5.94 -5.75 -2.31
C LYS A 70 -6.31 -5.39 -3.74
N VAL A 71 -5.36 -5.57 -4.64
CA VAL A 71 -5.54 -5.41 -6.08
C VAL A 71 -5.26 -6.72 -6.78
N ASN A 72 -5.92 -6.96 -7.90
CA ASN A 72 -5.84 -8.26 -8.58
C ASN A 72 -4.66 -8.38 -9.54
N ASP A 73 -4.15 -7.24 -10.01
CA ASP A 73 -3.16 -7.20 -11.07
C ASP A 73 -1.84 -6.64 -10.56
N SER A 74 -0.79 -7.43 -10.72
CA SER A 74 0.58 -7.02 -10.47
C SER A 74 1.18 -6.28 -11.67
N SER A 75 2.31 -5.64 -11.48
CA SER A 75 3.04 -4.90 -12.53
C SER A 75 2.18 -3.85 -13.24
N CYS A 76 1.29 -3.22 -12.52
CA CYS A 76 0.38 -2.20 -13.04
C CYS A 76 0.59 -0.87 -12.33
N ASP A 77 0.30 0.19 -13.05
CA ASP A 77 0.28 1.54 -12.50
C ASP A 77 -1.05 1.81 -11.81
N TYR A 78 -0.99 2.14 -10.54
CA TYR A 78 -2.15 2.45 -9.72
C TYR A 78 -2.12 3.89 -9.24
N ARG A 79 -3.29 4.49 -9.22
CA ARG A 79 -3.56 5.82 -8.69
C ARG A 79 -4.84 5.75 -7.86
N ILE A 80 -4.88 6.44 -6.73
CA ILE A 80 -6.04 6.46 -5.84
C ILE A 80 -6.58 7.86 -5.71
N GLU A 81 -7.87 7.98 -5.83
CA GLU A 81 -8.62 9.20 -5.65
C GLU A 81 -9.42 9.10 -4.36
N LEU A 82 -9.32 10.11 -3.51
CA LEU A 82 -10.15 10.28 -2.35
C LEU A 82 -11.31 11.19 -2.68
N GLY A 83 -12.51 10.74 -2.39
CA GLY A 83 -13.72 11.52 -2.52
C GLY A 83 -14.70 11.22 -1.41
N ARG A 84 -15.87 11.82 -1.49
CA ARG A 84 -16.98 11.57 -0.57
C ARG A 84 -18.28 11.39 -1.34
N ARG A 85 -19.12 10.49 -0.82
CA ARG A 85 -20.47 10.26 -1.31
C ARG A 85 -21.50 10.54 -0.23
N PRO A 86 -22.69 11.04 -0.60
CA PRO A 86 -23.79 11.20 0.34
C PRO A 86 -24.18 9.88 0.99
N ASN A 87 -24.49 9.92 2.30
CA ASN A 87 -24.91 8.73 3.05
C ASN A 87 -26.29 8.20 2.63
N SER A 88 -27.13 9.07 2.09
CA SER A 88 -28.46 8.71 1.60
C SER A 88 -28.95 9.72 0.56
N ASN A 89 -29.91 9.29 -0.27
CA ASN A 89 -30.56 10.15 -1.27
C ASN A 89 -31.36 11.33 -0.66
N SER A 90 -31.54 11.32 0.66
CA SER A 90 -32.23 12.40 1.37
C SER A 90 -31.34 13.60 1.73
N VAL A 91 -30.04 13.45 1.53
CA VAL A 91 -29.07 14.52 1.74
C VAL A 91 -29.08 15.42 0.50
N LYS A 92 -29.38 16.69 0.70
CA LYS A 92 -29.40 17.70 -0.36
C LYS A 92 -27.99 18.12 -0.75
N ILE A 93 -27.29 17.26 -1.43
CA ILE A 93 -26.04 17.58 -2.13
C ILE A 93 -26.31 17.34 -3.61
N ASP A 94 -26.08 18.35 -4.43
CA ASP A 94 -26.40 18.31 -5.86
C ASP A 94 -25.51 17.35 -6.68
N LYS A 95 -24.58 16.68 -6.00
CA LYS A 95 -23.63 15.75 -6.62
C LYS A 95 -23.60 14.42 -5.89
N ASP A 96 -23.59 13.35 -6.64
CA ASP A 96 -23.46 11.98 -6.08
C ASP A 96 -22.03 11.67 -5.62
N TYR A 97 -21.05 12.45 -6.05
CA TYR A 97 -19.64 12.27 -5.73
C TYR A 97 -18.95 13.63 -5.66
N ILE A 98 -18.15 13.81 -4.61
CA ILE A 98 -17.34 15.01 -4.40
C ILE A 98 -15.88 14.60 -4.32
N TYR A 99 -15.11 15.06 -5.31
CA TYR A 99 -13.66 14.85 -5.36
C TYR A 99 -12.96 15.67 -4.27
N ILE A 100 -11.97 15.07 -3.61
CA ILE A 100 -11.13 15.74 -2.61
C ILE A 100 -9.69 15.85 -3.09
N SER A 101 -9.03 14.74 -3.37
CA SER A 101 -7.63 14.73 -3.77
C SER A 101 -7.26 13.42 -4.45
N SER A 102 -6.18 13.45 -5.20
CA SER A 102 -5.59 12.25 -5.81
C SER A 102 -4.19 11.98 -5.28
N SER A 103 -3.83 10.70 -5.26
CA SER A 103 -2.49 10.25 -4.89
C SER A 103 -1.48 10.46 -6.02
N ASN A 104 -0.21 10.22 -5.67
CA ASN A 104 0.80 9.88 -6.64
C ASN A 104 0.43 8.58 -7.39
N GLU A 105 0.96 8.43 -8.59
CA GLU A 105 0.92 7.14 -9.30
C GLU A 105 2.10 6.29 -8.85
N ILE A 106 1.85 4.99 -8.66
CA ILE A 106 2.89 4.00 -8.35
C ILE A 106 2.71 2.78 -9.23
N GLU A 107 3.81 2.14 -9.56
CA GLU A 107 3.81 0.82 -10.18
C GLU A 107 3.85 -0.25 -9.08
N SER A 108 2.88 -1.18 -9.12
CA SER A 108 2.93 -2.35 -8.26
C SER A 108 4.03 -3.30 -8.76
N PRO A 109 4.78 -3.94 -7.85
CA PRO A 109 5.83 -4.87 -8.25
C PRO A 109 5.24 -6.05 -9.04
N ASN A 110 6.07 -6.72 -9.83
CA ASN A 110 5.66 -7.96 -10.47
C ASN A 110 5.61 -9.12 -9.47
N ASP A 111 4.90 -10.18 -9.82
CA ASP A 111 4.76 -11.39 -8.97
C ASP A 111 6.01 -12.27 -9.00
N HIS A 112 7.01 -11.91 -9.78
CA HIS A 112 8.23 -12.68 -9.91
C HIS A 112 9.35 -12.00 -9.16
N ILE A 113 10.03 -12.75 -8.33
CA ILE A 113 11.31 -12.32 -7.79
C ILE A 113 12.32 -12.52 -8.91
N LEU A 114 12.75 -11.41 -9.52
CA LEU A 114 13.75 -11.44 -10.58
C LEU A 114 15.13 -11.55 -9.93
N PHE A 115 15.68 -12.75 -9.97
CA PHE A 115 17.10 -12.95 -9.71
C PHE A 115 17.86 -12.95 -11.03
N ASP A 116 18.93 -12.20 -11.08
CA ASP A 116 19.89 -12.38 -12.15
C ASP A 116 20.41 -13.83 -12.09
N LYS A 117 20.27 -14.58 -13.18
CA LYS A 117 20.73 -15.96 -13.25
C LYS A 117 22.22 -16.11 -12.98
N ASN A 118 22.99 -15.04 -13.18
CA ASN A 118 24.42 -14.98 -12.91
C ASN A 118 24.74 -14.51 -11.50
N GLN A 119 23.79 -14.03 -10.76
CA GLN A 119 23.97 -13.58 -9.38
C GLN A 119 24.03 -14.79 -8.45
N LYS A 120 25.19 -15.04 -7.90
CA LYS A 120 25.40 -16.17 -6.97
C LYS A 120 25.12 -15.84 -5.53
N MET A 121 25.10 -14.54 -5.19
CA MET A 121 24.96 -14.06 -3.82
C MET A 121 23.87 -13.02 -3.72
N VAL A 122 23.07 -13.12 -2.67
CA VAL A 122 22.08 -12.11 -2.30
C VAL A 122 22.53 -11.46 -1.00
N TYR A 123 22.49 -10.14 -0.96
CA TYR A 123 22.93 -9.35 0.18
C TYR A 123 21.74 -8.83 0.97
N PHE A 124 21.82 -8.98 2.27
CA PHE A 124 20.81 -8.47 3.20
C PHE A 124 21.45 -7.50 4.17
N ARG A 125 20.78 -6.41 4.43
CA ARG A 125 21.22 -5.43 5.42
C ARG A 125 20.29 -5.45 6.62
N ASN A 126 20.85 -5.65 7.79
CA ASN A 126 20.12 -5.47 9.04
C ASN A 126 19.95 -3.97 9.31
N VAL A 127 18.72 -3.52 9.33
CA VAL A 127 18.40 -2.08 9.44
C VAL A 127 18.82 -1.50 10.79
N LYS A 128 18.82 -2.32 11.84
CA LYS A 128 19.18 -1.87 13.19
C LYS A 128 20.69 -1.78 13.42
N THR A 129 21.42 -2.74 12.93
CA THR A 129 22.86 -2.85 13.16
C THR A 129 23.69 -2.38 11.98
N ASN A 130 23.05 -2.08 10.87
CA ASN A 130 23.67 -1.75 9.59
C ASN A 130 24.66 -2.82 9.06
N LYS A 131 24.54 -4.03 9.62
CA LYS A 131 25.38 -5.17 9.22
C LYS A 131 24.82 -5.79 7.96
N GLU A 132 25.69 -5.98 6.98
CA GLU A 132 25.36 -6.70 5.74
C GLU A 132 25.70 -8.18 5.89
N THR A 133 24.81 -9.02 5.41
CA THR A 133 25.01 -10.45 5.29
C THR A 133 24.72 -10.87 3.85
N SER A 134 25.40 -11.90 3.39
CA SER A 134 25.22 -12.43 2.05
C SER A 134 24.86 -13.90 2.09
N LYS A 135 24.08 -14.34 1.11
CA LYS A 135 23.67 -15.73 0.95
C LYS A 135 23.76 -16.19 -0.48
N ASP A 136 24.00 -17.48 -0.64
CA ASP A 136 23.94 -18.10 -1.95
C ASP A 136 22.52 -18.02 -2.51
N ALA A 137 22.39 -17.49 -3.73
CA ALA A 137 21.10 -17.35 -4.41
C ALA A 137 20.41 -18.69 -4.70
N THR A 138 21.15 -19.79 -4.74
CA THR A 138 20.57 -21.13 -4.93
C THR A 138 19.63 -21.52 -3.80
N ASN A 139 19.86 -21.06 -2.58
CA ASN A 139 18.99 -21.30 -1.43
C ASN A 139 17.66 -20.55 -1.52
N LEU A 140 17.53 -19.62 -2.43
CA LEU A 140 16.31 -18.85 -2.66
C LEU A 140 15.50 -19.37 -3.86
N SER A 141 15.99 -20.36 -4.56
CA SER A 141 15.34 -20.88 -5.78
C SER A 141 13.94 -21.46 -5.51
N PHE A 142 13.70 -21.95 -4.32
CA PHE A 142 12.38 -22.45 -3.94
C PHE A 142 11.28 -21.36 -3.98
N ILE A 143 11.66 -20.11 -3.80
CA ILE A 143 10.72 -18.98 -3.83
C ILE A 143 10.24 -18.74 -5.26
N GLN A 144 11.11 -18.89 -6.25
CA GLN A 144 10.76 -18.79 -7.67
C GLN A 144 9.75 -19.87 -8.09
N ASN A 145 9.89 -21.06 -7.52
CA ASN A 145 9.06 -22.21 -7.88
C ASN A 145 7.67 -22.19 -7.21
N MET A 146 7.50 -21.39 -6.19
CA MET A 146 6.22 -21.34 -5.47
C MET A 146 5.15 -20.49 -6.13
N GLY A 147 5.50 -19.65 -7.10
CA GLY A 147 4.57 -18.70 -7.72
C GLY A 147 3.93 -17.73 -6.71
N LYS A 148 4.47 -17.64 -5.52
CA LYS A 148 4.01 -16.75 -4.45
C LYS A 148 4.93 -15.58 -4.31
N VAL A 149 4.33 -14.43 -4.12
CA VAL A 149 5.06 -13.22 -3.83
C VAL A 149 5.20 -13.08 -2.32
N TYR A 150 6.42 -12.81 -1.91
CA TYR A 150 6.73 -12.43 -0.54
C TYR A 150 7.15 -10.97 -0.53
N ASN A 151 6.71 -10.22 0.47
CA ASN A 151 7.35 -8.94 0.70
C ASN A 151 8.81 -9.16 1.16
N ILE A 152 9.64 -8.15 1.03
CA ILE A 152 11.07 -8.25 1.38
C ILE A 152 11.26 -8.68 2.84
N TYR A 153 10.36 -8.24 3.73
CA TYR A 153 10.41 -8.59 5.14
C TYR A 153 10.14 -10.07 5.38
N ASP A 154 9.14 -10.64 4.73
CA ASP A 154 8.81 -12.06 4.85
C ASP A 154 9.91 -12.94 4.26
N LEU A 155 10.49 -12.52 3.16
CA LEU A 155 11.64 -13.17 2.56
C LEU A 155 12.83 -13.19 3.53
N TYR A 156 13.15 -12.05 4.10
CA TYR A 156 14.20 -11.87 5.08
C TYR A 156 13.97 -12.76 6.31
N LYS A 157 12.76 -12.76 6.85
CA LYS A 157 12.36 -13.58 7.99
C LYS A 157 12.53 -15.07 7.71
N LYS A 158 12.15 -15.52 6.52
CA LYS A 158 12.31 -16.92 6.11
C LYS A 158 13.76 -17.35 6.04
N ILE A 159 14.60 -16.53 5.46
CA ILE A 159 16.04 -16.83 5.32
C ILE A 159 16.70 -16.92 6.69
N TYR A 160 16.36 -16.03 7.61
CA TYR A 160 16.90 -16.07 8.97
C TYR A 160 16.39 -17.25 9.81
N SER A 161 15.21 -17.78 9.51
CA SER A 161 14.69 -18.96 10.21
C SER A 161 15.31 -20.27 9.75
N ASP A 162 15.76 -20.32 8.49
CA ASP A 162 16.37 -21.52 7.89
C ASP A 162 17.86 -21.67 8.24
N GLU A 163 18.46 -20.61 8.75
CA GLU A 163 19.85 -20.66 9.21
C GLU A 163 20.00 -20.85 10.70
N ASN A 164 21.14 -21.40 11.04
CA ASN A 164 21.54 -21.54 12.43
C ASN A 164 21.61 -20.16 13.07
N ILE A 165 20.66 -19.92 13.94
CA ILE A 165 20.40 -18.67 14.62
C ILE A 165 21.61 -18.15 15.41
N GLU A 166 22.58 -19.01 15.70
CA GLU A 166 23.81 -18.69 16.41
C GLU A 166 24.67 -17.64 15.71
N ASP A 167 24.63 -17.58 14.36
CA ASP A 167 25.37 -16.59 13.58
C ASP A 167 24.71 -15.21 13.55
N PHE A 168 23.47 -15.12 13.99
CA PHE A 168 22.68 -13.91 14.03
C PHE A 168 22.27 -13.60 15.46
N SER A 169 23.21 -13.21 16.26
CA SER A 169 22.91 -12.76 17.60
C SER A 169 21.76 -11.77 17.60
N ASN A 170 20.97 -11.62 18.51
CA ASN A 170 19.93 -10.62 18.71
C ASN A 170 18.81 -10.47 17.65
N PRO A 171 19.04 -10.25 16.34
CA PRO A 171 17.93 -10.11 15.41
C PRO A 171 17.07 -11.35 15.31
N SER A 172 17.67 -12.52 15.46
CA SER A 172 16.97 -13.78 15.35
C SER A 172 15.97 -14.03 16.46
N SER A 173 16.24 -13.53 17.65
CA SER A 173 15.31 -13.65 18.77
C SER A 173 14.06 -12.79 18.60
N GLN A 174 14.12 -11.78 17.74
CA GLN A 174 13.00 -10.90 17.45
C GLN A 174 12.08 -11.45 16.35
N PHE A 175 12.51 -12.47 15.64
CA PHE A 175 11.77 -13.10 14.55
C PHE A 175 11.13 -14.43 14.94
N LYS A 176 11.14 -14.75 16.20
CA LYS A 176 10.43 -15.92 16.74
C LYS A 176 8.96 -15.65 16.96
#